data_e1d5f1fb802598625daf640c2e5d3a08
#
_entry.id   e1d5f1fb802598625daf640c2e5d3a08
#
_cell.length_a   1.000
_cell.length_b   1.000
_cell.length_c   1.000
_cell.angle_alpha   90.00
_cell.angle_beta   90.00
_cell.angle_gamma   90.00
#
_symmetry.space_group_name_H-M   'P 1'
#
loop_
_entity.id
_entity.type
_entity.pdbx_description
1 polymer ?
#
loop_
_entity_poly.entity_id
_entity_poly.type
_entity_poly.pdbx_seq_one_letter_code
_entity_poly.pdbx_strand_id
1 'polypeptide(L)'
;MINSLPSLLNPPPTTAIQIAVIGDIHDQWEVTDNLSLQALGVDLVLFVGDLGNESVAIATLIADLAIPKAVILGNHDAYYTASDWGRKLSPYDHRREDRVTEQLKLLGETHVGYGKLDFSQFQLSVVGSRPFSWGGPEWKNHTFLRDRYGVRNFRESTEIITKAVKATTYETVIFLGHNGPFGLGNQAEDICGRDWKPLGGDHGDPDFAEAIAWSQNLGKHIPLVTFGHMHHSLRHTKAQLRTRVAQDEKGTVYLNAAAVPRIINHNGDRQRNFSIVTLENGNIREISLIWVGQDFQIANQECLYSQYAKI
;
A
#
# COMPACT_ATOMS: atom_id res chain seq x y z
N MET A 1 -18.90 -19.99 54.85
CA MET A 1 -18.95 -19.06 53.68
C MET A 1 -17.55 -18.98 53.10
N ILE A 2 -17.33 -19.71 52.02
CA ILE A 2 -16.03 -19.74 51.30
C ILE A 2 -16.15 -18.75 50.16
N ASN A 3 -15.43 -17.61 50.26
CA ASN A 3 -15.34 -16.65 49.21
C ASN A 3 -14.51 -17.24 48.05
N SER A 4 -15.17 -17.54 46.96
CA SER A 4 -14.50 -17.87 45.68
C SER A 4 -13.86 -16.60 45.11
N LEU A 5 -12.53 -16.60 45.03
CA LEU A 5 -11.74 -15.61 44.27
C LEU A 5 -12.14 -15.68 42.81
N PRO A 6 -12.30 -14.54 42.10
CA PRO A 6 -12.52 -14.55 40.68
C PRO A 6 -11.27 -15.11 39.99
N SER A 7 -11.47 -16.10 39.11
CA SER A 7 -10.42 -16.63 38.26
C SER A 7 -9.86 -15.47 37.42
N LEU A 8 -8.58 -15.18 37.59
CA LEU A 8 -7.81 -14.37 36.65
C LEU A 8 -7.83 -15.09 35.29
N LEU A 9 -8.77 -14.71 34.45
CA LEU A 9 -8.75 -15.07 33.03
C LEU A 9 -7.42 -14.52 32.48
N ASN A 10 -6.53 -15.42 32.15
CA ASN A 10 -5.36 -15.05 31.32
C ASN A 10 -5.88 -14.31 30.09
N PRO A 11 -5.35 -13.12 29.75
CA PRO A 11 -5.72 -12.48 28.52
C PRO A 11 -5.47 -13.48 27.37
N PRO A 12 -6.32 -13.52 26.34
CA PRO A 12 -6.09 -14.38 25.19
C PRO A 12 -4.68 -14.13 24.65
N PRO A 13 -3.99 -15.16 24.14
CA PRO A 13 -2.66 -14.98 23.60
C PRO A 13 -2.73 -13.88 22.54
N THR A 14 -1.92 -12.86 22.69
CA THR A 14 -1.77 -11.75 21.75
C THR A 14 -1.22 -12.30 20.47
N THR A 15 -2.08 -12.55 19.49
CA THR A 15 -1.66 -12.99 18.17
C THR A 15 -1.11 -11.79 17.41
N ALA A 16 0.19 -11.77 17.20
CA ALA A 16 0.81 -10.84 16.27
C ALA A 16 0.40 -11.23 14.84
N ILE A 17 0.00 -10.25 14.03
CA ILE A 17 -0.35 -10.42 12.61
C ILE A 17 0.87 -10.02 11.78
N GLN A 18 1.27 -10.90 10.87
CA GLN A 18 2.33 -10.63 9.91
C GLN A 18 1.71 -10.16 8.59
N ILE A 19 1.94 -8.88 8.25
CA ILE A 19 1.40 -8.27 7.04
C ILE A 19 2.55 -8.06 6.06
N ALA A 20 2.47 -8.63 4.87
CA ALA A 20 3.38 -8.29 3.78
C ALA A 20 2.82 -7.10 2.99
N VAL A 21 3.62 -6.06 2.82
CA VAL A 21 3.31 -4.92 1.96
C VAL A 21 4.17 -4.97 0.72
N ILE A 22 3.53 -4.95 -0.44
CA ILE A 22 4.14 -5.10 -1.75
C ILE A 22 4.01 -3.77 -2.50
N GLY A 23 5.16 -3.11 -2.73
CA GLY A 23 5.21 -1.87 -3.47
C GLY A 23 5.64 -2.05 -4.92
N ASP A 24 5.13 -1.22 -5.79
CA ASP A 24 5.56 -0.92 -7.16
C ASP A 24 6.15 -2.11 -7.91
N ILE A 25 5.28 -3.01 -8.37
CA ILE A 25 5.64 -4.32 -8.95
C ILE A 25 6.34 -4.16 -10.31
N HIS A 26 5.85 -3.25 -11.16
CA HIS A 26 6.43 -2.96 -12.49
C HIS A 26 6.80 -4.24 -13.27
N ASP A 27 5.81 -5.12 -13.46
CA ASP A 27 5.94 -6.43 -14.14
C ASP A 27 6.90 -7.44 -13.46
N GLN A 28 7.40 -7.12 -12.25
CA GLN A 28 8.30 -8.00 -11.47
C GLN A 28 7.52 -8.81 -10.43
N TRP A 29 6.63 -9.68 -10.89
CA TRP A 29 5.90 -10.62 -10.06
C TRP A 29 5.80 -11.97 -10.74
N GLU A 30 6.12 -13.03 -10.04
CA GLU A 30 6.16 -14.40 -10.54
C GLU A 30 5.38 -15.33 -9.59
N VAL A 31 5.05 -16.53 -10.07
CA VAL A 31 4.46 -17.56 -9.21
C VAL A 31 5.33 -17.82 -7.95
N THR A 32 6.64 -17.69 -8.09
CA THR A 32 7.60 -17.82 -6.98
C THR A 32 7.38 -16.77 -5.88
N ASP A 33 6.86 -15.57 -6.20
CA ASP A 33 6.50 -14.56 -5.19
C ASP A 33 5.34 -15.05 -4.33
N ASN A 34 4.29 -15.64 -4.93
CA ASN A 34 3.19 -16.26 -4.21
C ASN A 34 3.67 -17.37 -3.28
N LEU A 35 4.57 -18.24 -3.77
CA LEU A 35 5.16 -19.32 -2.96
C LEU A 35 6.03 -18.78 -1.82
N SER A 36 6.80 -17.72 -2.06
CA SER A 36 7.63 -17.07 -1.04
C SER A 36 6.76 -16.53 0.11
N LEU A 37 5.66 -15.83 -0.21
CA LEU A 37 4.74 -15.32 0.81
C LEU A 37 4.08 -16.44 1.63
N GLN A 38 3.74 -17.57 0.98
CA GLN A 38 3.23 -18.77 1.68
C GLN A 38 4.28 -19.37 2.60
N ALA A 39 5.53 -19.49 2.13
CA ALA A 39 6.64 -20.04 2.92
C ALA A 39 6.99 -19.13 4.12
N LEU A 40 6.87 -17.82 3.97
CA LEU A 40 7.05 -16.84 5.06
C LEU A 40 5.93 -16.90 6.11
N GLY A 41 4.79 -17.52 5.79
CA GLY A 41 3.65 -17.63 6.72
C GLY A 41 2.99 -16.30 7.04
N VAL A 42 2.93 -15.36 6.08
CA VAL A 42 2.25 -14.07 6.29
C VAL A 42 0.74 -14.27 6.34
N ASP A 43 0.07 -13.47 7.18
CA ASP A 43 -1.36 -13.58 7.43
C ASP A 43 -2.20 -12.74 6.45
N LEU A 44 -1.65 -11.59 6.01
CA LEU A 44 -2.31 -10.62 5.15
C LEU A 44 -1.31 -10.03 4.16
N VAL A 45 -1.76 -9.76 2.93
CA VAL A 45 -0.92 -9.10 1.91
C VAL A 45 -1.61 -7.83 1.42
N LEU A 46 -0.88 -6.71 1.42
CA LEU A 46 -1.34 -5.41 0.94
C LEU A 46 -0.52 -5.02 -0.30
N PHE A 47 -1.18 -4.81 -1.43
CA PHE A 47 -0.56 -4.37 -2.68
C PHE A 47 -0.85 -2.90 -2.91
N VAL A 48 0.20 -2.07 -3.01
CA VAL A 48 0.06 -0.61 -3.12
C VAL A 48 0.00 -0.10 -4.58
N GLY A 49 -0.12 -1.01 -5.56
CA GLY A 49 -0.31 -0.66 -6.98
C GLY A 49 0.96 -0.70 -7.82
N ASP A 50 0.84 -0.14 -9.03
CA ASP A 50 1.85 -0.22 -10.09
C ASP A 50 2.25 -1.67 -10.38
N LEU A 51 1.24 -2.50 -10.68
CA LEU A 51 1.44 -3.90 -11.05
C LEU A 51 2.29 -4.03 -12.32
N GLY A 52 2.13 -3.09 -13.24
CA GLY A 52 2.82 -2.95 -14.50
C GLY A 52 2.03 -1.98 -15.38
N ASN A 53 2.46 -1.73 -16.61
CA ASN A 53 1.71 -0.85 -17.53
C ASN A 53 0.44 -1.56 -18.02
N GLU A 54 -0.63 -1.51 -17.18
CA GLU A 54 -1.91 -2.22 -17.42
C GLU A 54 -1.70 -3.74 -17.57
N SER A 55 -0.98 -4.33 -16.64
CA SER A 55 -0.54 -5.74 -16.70
C SER A 55 -1.62 -6.68 -16.18
N VAL A 56 -2.47 -7.18 -17.08
CA VAL A 56 -3.50 -8.18 -16.79
C VAL A 56 -2.87 -9.47 -16.25
N ALA A 57 -1.70 -9.85 -16.78
CA ALA A 57 -0.99 -11.06 -16.34
C ALA A 57 -0.58 -10.99 -14.85
N ILE A 58 -0.07 -9.84 -14.39
CA ILE A 58 0.27 -9.65 -12.97
C ILE A 58 -0.98 -9.63 -12.11
N ALA A 59 -2.04 -8.95 -12.55
CA ALA A 59 -3.33 -8.96 -11.84
C ALA A 59 -3.88 -10.39 -11.66
N THR A 60 -3.72 -11.26 -12.67
CA THR A 60 -4.09 -12.69 -12.58
C THR A 60 -3.28 -13.41 -11.50
N LEU A 61 -1.95 -13.27 -11.50
CA LEU A 61 -1.09 -13.90 -10.49
C LEU A 61 -1.42 -13.44 -9.05
N ILE A 62 -1.76 -12.16 -8.89
CA ILE A 62 -2.18 -11.61 -7.60
C ILE A 62 -3.57 -12.14 -7.21
N ALA A 63 -4.51 -12.23 -8.16
CA ALA A 63 -5.83 -12.79 -7.89
C ALA A 63 -5.73 -14.24 -7.39
N ASP A 64 -4.83 -15.04 -7.97
CA ASP A 64 -4.58 -16.44 -7.64
C ASP A 64 -3.88 -16.66 -6.28
N LEU A 65 -3.34 -15.62 -5.65
CA LEU A 65 -2.73 -15.73 -4.32
C LEU A 65 -3.80 -16.13 -3.29
N ALA A 66 -3.60 -17.26 -2.61
CA ALA A 66 -4.59 -17.79 -1.65
C ALA A 66 -4.61 -17.04 -0.29
N ILE A 67 -3.56 -16.27 0.04
CA ILE A 67 -3.48 -15.50 1.29
C ILE A 67 -4.50 -14.34 1.24
N PRO A 68 -5.19 -14.02 2.37
CA PRO A 68 -6.02 -12.83 2.47
C PRO A 68 -5.28 -11.59 1.96
N LYS A 69 -5.92 -10.77 1.15
CA LYS A 69 -5.25 -9.63 0.51
C LYS A 69 -6.17 -8.44 0.28
N ALA A 70 -5.57 -7.24 0.22
CA ALA A 70 -6.20 -6.05 -0.31
C ALA A 70 -5.26 -5.38 -1.33
N VAL A 71 -5.81 -4.84 -2.40
CA VAL A 71 -5.08 -4.28 -3.54
C VAL A 71 -5.61 -2.89 -3.85
N ILE A 72 -4.73 -1.93 -4.07
CA ILE A 72 -5.09 -0.69 -4.76
C ILE A 72 -4.31 -0.62 -6.08
N LEU A 73 -4.93 -0.12 -7.13
CA LEU A 73 -4.26 0.08 -8.42
C LEU A 73 -3.58 1.45 -8.48
N GLY A 74 -2.36 1.48 -9.02
CA GLY A 74 -1.53 2.66 -9.17
C GLY A 74 -1.65 3.33 -10.54
N ASN A 75 -0.84 4.37 -10.77
CA ASN A 75 -0.91 5.15 -11.99
C ASN A 75 -0.47 4.37 -13.24
N HIS A 76 0.44 3.40 -13.09
CA HIS A 76 0.85 2.54 -14.19
C HIS A 76 -0.25 1.52 -14.57
N ASP A 77 -1.14 1.19 -13.66
CA ASP A 77 -2.26 0.27 -13.93
C ASP A 77 -3.36 0.88 -14.81
N ALA A 78 -3.27 2.20 -15.11
CA ALA A 78 -4.08 2.89 -16.11
C ALA A 78 -3.23 3.78 -17.04
N TYR A 79 -1.96 3.44 -17.24
CA TYR A 79 -0.98 4.25 -17.94
C TYR A 79 -1.39 4.60 -19.38
N TYR A 80 -1.90 3.60 -20.11
CA TYR A 80 -2.35 3.77 -21.49
C TYR A 80 -3.79 4.26 -21.61
N THR A 81 -4.60 4.13 -20.54
CA THR A 81 -6.05 4.42 -20.59
C THR A 81 -6.40 5.78 -20.03
N ALA A 82 -5.72 6.23 -18.96
CA ALA A 82 -6.17 7.37 -18.15
C ALA A 82 -5.97 8.73 -18.83
N SER A 83 -5.10 8.85 -19.84
CA SER A 83 -4.80 10.11 -20.51
C SER A 83 -4.72 9.97 -22.04
N ASP A 84 -4.95 11.08 -22.76
CA ASP A 84 -4.79 11.10 -24.22
C ASP A 84 -3.35 10.82 -24.66
N TRP A 85 -2.38 11.21 -23.84
CA TRP A 85 -0.97 10.91 -24.08
C TRP A 85 -0.69 9.41 -23.94
N GLY A 86 -1.16 8.79 -22.88
CA GLY A 86 -1.03 7.35 -22.66
C GLY A 86 -1.69 6.55 -23.78
N ARG A 87 -2.90 6.95 -24.21
CA ARG A 87 -3.62 6.29 -25.31
C ARG A 87 -2.83 6.26 -26.64
N LYS A 88 -2.05 7.31 -26.92
CA LYS A 88 -1.17 7.36 -28.11
C LYS A 88 0.01 6.41 -28.03
N LEU A 89 0.42 6.02 -26.83
CA LEU A 89 1.52 5.09 -26.57
C LEU A 89 1.04 3.65 -26.37
N SER A 90 -0.27 3.40 -26.36
CA SER A 90 -0.84 2.10 -26.10
C SER A 90 -0.34 1.04 -27.10
N PRO A 91 0.11 -0.12 -26.61
CA PRO A 91 0.51 -1.24 -27.47
C PRO A 91 -0.70 -2.07 -27.95
N TYR A 92 -1.92 -1.71 -27.58
CA TYR A 92 -3.16 -2.42 -27.91
C TYR A 92 -4.26 -1.46 -28.37
N ASP A 93 -5.31 -1.99 -29.01
CA ASP A 93 -6.47 -1.23 -29.50
C ASP A 93 -7.56 -1.16 -28.42
N HIS A 94 -7.76 0.02 -27.85
CA HIS A 94 -8.80 0.29 -26.83
C HIS A 94 -10.25 0.01 -27.26
N ARG A 95 -10.50 -0.19 -28.55
CA ARG A 95 -11.83 -0.63 -29.06
C ARG A 95 -12.04 -2.12 -28.88
N ARG A 96 -10.96 -2.88 -28.66
CA ARG A 96 -10.97 -4.35 -28.51
C ARG A 96 -10.65 -4.81 -27.10
N GLU A 97 -9.83 -4.05 -26.38
CA GLU A 97 -9.33 -4.40 -25.05
C GLU A 97 -9.56 -3.23 -24.09
N ASP A 98 -10.07 -3.53 -22.90
CA ASP A 98 -10.10 -2.62 -21.72
C ASP A 98 -9.37 -3.31 -20.59
N ARG A 99 -8.03 -3.20 -20.60
CA ARG A 99 -7.17 -3.87 -19.62
C ARG A 99 -7.37 -3.36 -18.21
N VAL A 100 -7.75 -2.09 -18.03
CA VAL A 100 -8.08 -1.55 -16.71
C VAL A 100 -9.32 -2.24 -16.12
N THR A 101 -10.38 -2.39 -16.93
CA THR A 101 -11.58 -3.11 -16.50
C THR A 101 -11.29 -4.59 -16.26
N GLU A 102 -10.41 -5.20 -17.04
CA GLU A 102 -10.01 -6.60 -16.87
C GLU A 102 -9.25 -6.80 -15.55
N GLN A 103 -8.26 -5.96 -15.23
CA GLN A 103 -7.56 -5.96 -13.94
C GLN A 103 -8.56 -5.84 -12.76
N LEU A 104 -9.49 -4.88 -12.84
CA LEU A 104 -10.50 -4.67 -11.81
C LEU A 104 -11.43 -5.88 -11.63
N LYS A 105 -11.80 -6.57 -12.72
CA LYS A 105 -12.61 -7.80 -12.66
C LYS A 105 -11.86 -8.95 -12.02
N LEU A 106 -10.58 -9.14 -12.37
CA LEU A 106 -9.73 -10.20 -11.80
C LEU A 106 -9.53 -10.00 -10.29
N LEU A 107 -9.24 -8.78 -9.87
CA LEU A 107 -9.04 -8.46 -8.46
C LEU A 107 -10.34 -8.45 -7.66
N GLY A 108 -11.47 -8.18 -8.30
CA GLY A 108 -12.81 -8.21 -7.68
C GLY A 108 -12.90 -7.43 -6.38
N GLU A 109 -13.44 -8.03 -5.34
CA GLU A 109 -13.63 -7.41 -4.02
C GLU A 109 -12.30 -7.11 -3.30
N THR A 110 -11.19 -7.72 -3.72
CA THR A 110 -9.88 -7.43 -3.12
C THR A 110 -9.33 -6.06 -3.52
N HIS A 111 -9.84 -5.45 -4.61
CA HIS A 111 -9.51 -4.09 -4.99
C HIS A 111 -10.28 -3.09 -4.12
N VAL A 112 -9.56 -2.37 -3.25
CA VAL A 112 -10.14 -1.45 -2.26
C VAL A 112 -10.09 0.03 -2.65
N GLY A 113 -9.63 0.38 -3.85
CA GLY A 113 -9.62 1.79 -4.29
C GLY A 113 -11.00 2.43 -4.20
N TYR A 114 -11.13 3.51 -3.41
CA TYR A 114 -12.41 4.12 -3.03
C TYR A 114 -13.40 3.19 -2.31
N GLY A 115 -12.89 2.12 -1.71
CA GLY A 115 -13.66 1.11 -1.02
C GLY A 115 -12.99 0.63 0.27
N LYS A 116 -13.49 -0.47 0.79
CA LYS A 116 -12.95 -1.08 2.01
C LYS A 116 -13.10 -2.60 1.96
N LEU A 117 -12.30 -3.30 2.76
CA LEU A 117 -12.43 -4.73 3.01
C LEU A 117 -12.25 -5.00 4.51
N ASP A 118 -13.16 -5.77 5.09
CA ASP A 118 -13.10 -6.15 6.49
C ASP A 118 -12.50 -7.55 6.64
N PHE A 119 -11.53 -7.70 7.54
CA PHE A 119 -10.88 -8.96 7.87
C PHE A 119 -11.28 -9.37 9.29
N SER A 120 -12.35 -10.18 9.39
CA SER A 120 -12.93 -10.58 10.67
C SER A 120 -11.98 -11.38 11.55
N GLN A 121 -11.15 -12.22 10.94
CA GLN A 121 -10.13 -13.01 11.63
C GLN A 121 -9.06 -12.16 12.33
N PHE A 122 -8.87 -10.92 11.89
CA PHE A 122 -7.89 -9.97 12.43
C PHE A 122 -8.55 -8.79 13.16
N GLN A 123 -9.88 -8.68 13.12
CA GLN A 123 -10.66 -7.56 13.67
C GLN A 123 -10.17 -6.20 13.17
N LEU A 124 -9.80 -6.12 11.91
CA LEU A 124 -9.36 -4.89 11.24
C LEU A 124 -10.05 -4.69 9.89
N SER A 125 -10.10 -3.45 9.45
CA SER A 125 -10.57 -3.05 8.13
C SER A 125 -9.43 -2.41 7.35
N VAL A 126 -9.36 -2.68 6.04
CA VAL A 126 -8.48 -1.97 5.11
C VAL A 126 -9.31 -1.03 4.27
N VAL A 127 -8.94 0.24 4.22
CA VAL A 127 -9.62 1.29 3.42
C VAL A 127 -8.67 1.79 2.36
N GLY A 128 -9.10 1.75 1.11
CA GLY A 128 -8.33 2.26 -0.02
C GLY A 128 -8.53 3.75 -0.25
N SER A 129 -7.46 4.45 -0.58
CA SER A 129 -7.48 5.83 -1.04
C SER A 129 -7.91 5.94 -2.51
N ARG A 130 -7.59 7.07 -3.16
CA ARG A 130 -7.80 7.29 -4.59
C ARG A 130 -6.93 6.33 -5.42
N PRO A 131 -7.54 5.41 -6.21
CA PRO A 131 -6.79 4.55 -7.12
C PRO A 131 -6.23 5.37 -8.29
N PHE A 132 -5.19 4.85 -8.95
CA PHE A 132 -4.54 5.44 -10.13
C PHE A 132 -3.96 6.85 -9.86
N SER A 133 -3.55 7.12 -8.61
CA SER A 133 -2.99 8.42 -8.24
C SER A 133 -1.60 8.63 -8.84
N TRP A 134 -1.38 9.82 -9.40
CA TRP A 134 -0.06 10.32 -9.81
C TRP A 134 0.60 11.18 -8.72
N GLY A 135 -0.05 11.31 -7.57
CA GLY A 135 0.42 12.17 -6.50
C GLY A 135 0.41 13.67 -6.82
N GLY A 136 0.70 14.44 -5.79
CA GLY A 136 0.90 15.87 -5.87
C GLY A 136 -0.36 16.72 -5.77
N PRO A 137 -0.17 18.06 -5.79
CA PRO A 137 -1.23 19.03 -5.52
C PRO A 137 -2.20 19.24 -6.68
N GLU A 138 -1.96 18.60 -7.83
CA GLU A 138 -2.79 18.76 -9.01
C GLU A 138 -3.75 17.58 -9.17
N TRP A 139 -5.03 17.89 -9.49
CA TRP A 139 -6.01 16.85 -9.83
C TRP A 139 -5.77 16.35 -11.25
N LYS A 140 -5.09 15.22 -11.38
CA LYS A 140 -4.75 14.59 -12.66
C LYS A 140 -5.79 13.56 -13.08
N ASN A 141 -5.78 13.19 -14.37
CA ASN A 141 -6.66 12.17 -14.95
C ASN A 141 -8.15 12.44 -14.67
N HIS A 142 -8.56 13.73 -14.62
CA HIS A 142 -9.88 14.18 -14.21
C HIS A 142 -11.02 13.53 -15.02
N THR A 143 -10.89 13.36 -16.34
CA THR A 143 -11.91 12.71 -17.18
C THR A 143 -12.04 11.23 -16.83
N PHE A 144 -10.94 10.52 -16.72
CA PHE A 144 -10.90 9.10 -16.36
C PHE A 144 -11.52 8.84 -14.97
N LEU A 145 -11.16 9.62 -13.97
CA LEU A 145 -11.70 9.46 -12.60
C LEU A 145 -13.19 9.83 -12.54
N ARG A 146 -13.61 10.88 -13.25
CA ARG A 146 -15.03 11.26 -13.36
C ARG A 146 -15.84 10.14 -14.00
N ASP A 147 -15.39 9.60 -15.12
CA ASP A 147 -16.17 8.65 -15.91
C ASP A 147 -16.23 7.26 -15.23
N ARG A 148 -15.19 6.89 -14.48
CA ARG A 148 -15.13 5.58 -13.79
C ARG A 148 -15.71 5.60 -12.38
N TYR A 149 -15.50 6.69 -11.62
CA TYR A 149 -15.87 6.77 -10.20
C TYR A 149 -16.81 7.93 -9.86
N GLY A 150 -17.15 8.77 -10.83
CA GLY A 150 -17.97 9.97 -10.61
C GLY A 150 -17.25 11.10 -9.86
N VAL A 151 -15.91 11.02 -9.70
CA VAL A 151 -15.10 11.93 -8.87
C VAL A 151 -14.42 12.97 -9.74
N ARG A 152 -14.51 14.25 -9.36
CA ARG A 152 -14.04 15.39 -10.16
C ARG A 152 -12.94 16.21 -9.52
N ASN A 153 -12.71 16.06 -8.21
CA ASN A 153 -11.77 16.85 -7.44
C ASN A 153 -11.42 16.18 -6.11
N PHE A 154 -10.43 16.74 -5.40
CA PHE A 154 -9.96 16.21 -4.11
C PHE A 154 -11.07 16.13 -3.06
N ARG A 155 -11.95 17.11 -2.97
CA ARG A 155 -13.06 17.11 -1.99
C ARG A 155 -14.00 15.90 -2.21
N GLU A 156 -14.45 15.69 -3.46
CA GLU A 156 -15.30 14.54 -3.78
C GLU A 156 -14.57 13.21 -3.53
N SER A 157 -13.25 13.17 -3.77
CA SER A 157 -12.40 12.03 -3.44
C SER A 157 -12.37 11.77 -1.92
N THR A 158 -12.11 12.80 -1.11
CA THR A 158 -12.15 12.70 0.36
C THR A 158 -13.51 12.19 0.85
N GLU A 159 -14.61 12.69 0.28
CA GLU A 159 -15.97 12.28 0.64
C GLU A 159 -16.21 10.78 0.41
N ILE A 160 -15.70 10.22 -0.69
CA ILE A 160 -15.82 8.79 -0.97
C ILE A 160 -14.96 7.96 -0.02
N ILE A 161 -13.69 8.36 0.21
CA ILE A 161 -12.80 7.65 1.14
C ILE A 161 -13.41 7.66 2.55
N THR A 162 -13.88 8.81 3.04
CA THR A 162 -14.52 8.92 4.37
C THR A 162 -15.83 8.13 4.47
N LYS A 163 -16.59 8.01 3.36
CA LYS A 163 -17.76 7.13 3.29
C LYS A 163 -17.35 5.66 3.44
N ALA A 164 -16.25 5.23 2.83
CA ALA A 164 -15.72 3.88 3.00
C ALA A 164 -15.31 3.64 4.46
N VAL A 165 -14.65 4.61 5.11
CA VAL A 165 -14.31 4.53 6.54
C VAL A 165 -15.55 4.37 7.42
N LYS A 166 -16.62 5.15 7.16
CA LYS A 166 -17.89 5.01 7.91
C LYS A 166 -18.51 3.63 7.79
N ALA A 167 -18.26 2.95 6.68
CA ALA A 167 -18.79 1.61 6.41
C ALA A 167 -17.92 0.48 6.96
N THR A 168 -16.76 0.77 7.59
CA THR A 168 -15.91 -0.26 8.20
C THR A 168 -16.58 -0.89 9.41
N THR A 169 -16.43 -2.21 9.54
CA THR A 169 -16.94 -2.97 10.69
C THR A 169 -16.10 -2.77 11.94
N TYR A 170 -14.78 -2.59 11.76
CA TYR A 170 -13.83 -2.55 12.87
C TYR A 170 -13.32 -1.13 13.16
N GLU A 171 -12.95 -0.90 14.41
CA GLU A 171 -12.35 0.37 14.84
C GLU A 171 -10.91 0.52 14.36
N THR A 172 -10.18 -0.60 14.24
CA THR A 172 -8.82 -0.61 13.69
C THR A 172 -8.89 -0.54 12.17
N VAL A 173 -8.31 0.51 11.60
CA VAL A 173 -8.30 0.77 10.17
C VAL A 173 -6.86 0.90 9.66
N ILE A 174 -6.49 0.09 8.69
CA ILE A 174 -5.27 0.28 7.88
C ILE A 174 -5.66 1.01 6.61
N PHE A 175 -4.97 2.11 6.31
CA PHE A 175 -5.14 2.79 5.03
C PHE A 175 -4.16 2.27 3.98
N LEU A 176 -4.67 2.02 2.79
CA LEU A 176 -3.93 1.55 1.63
C LEU A 176 -4.03 2.57 0.50
N GLY A 177 -2.89 3.19 0.15
CA GLY A 177 -2.77 4.13 -0.96
C GLY A 177 -1.84 3.63 -2.05
N HIS A 178 -1.97 4.18 -3.27
CA HIS A 178 -0.88 4.04 -4.23
C HIS A 178 0.21 5.07 -3.95
N ASN A 179 -0.14 6.36 -3.89
CA ASN A 179 0.75 7.40 -3.40
C ASN A 179 0.44 7.72 -1.93
N GLY A 180 1.42 8.27 -1.21
CA GLY A 180 1.25 8.64 0.19
C GLY A 180 0.45 9.93 0.39
N PRO A 181 -0.01 10.21 1.63
CA PRO A 181 -0.74 11.43 1.93
C PRO A 181 0.16 12.67 1.92
N PHE A 182 -0.42 13.83 1.63
CA PHE A 182 0.21 15.14 1.82
C PHE A 182 0.47 15.39 3.32
N GLY A 183 1.54 16.14 3.64
CA GLY A 183 1.86 16.56 5.00
C GLY A 183 3.03 15.78 5.65
N LEU A 184 3.69 14.90 4.90
CA LEU A 184 4.81 14.07 5.40
C LEU A 184 6.21 14.64 5.07
N GLY A 185 6.30 15.91 4.77
CA GLY A 185 7.56 16.62 4.48
C GLY A 185 7.65 17.16 3.05
N ASN A 186 8.56 18.10 2.83
CA ASN A 186 8.68 18.82 1.57
C ASN A 186 10.10 18.82 0.97
N GLN A 187 11.05 18.12 1.60
CA GLN A 187 12.38 17.90 1.01
C GLN A 187 12.28 16.77 -0.04
N ALA A 188 13.22 16.76 -0.99
CA ALA A 188 13.23 15.74 -2.03
C ALA A 188 13.41 14.31 -1.47
N GLU A 189 14.03 14.19 -0.32
CA GLU A 189 14.33 12.95 0.41
C GLU A 189 13.22 12.51 1.33
N ASP A 190 12.24 13.37 1.60
CA ASP A 190 11.10 13.01 2.44
C ASP A 190 10.23 11.95 1.78
N ILE A 191 9.42 11.26 2.58
CA ILE A 191 8.71 10.05 2.21
C ILE A 191 7.83 10.22 0.96
N CYS A 192 7.22 11.42 0.76
CA CYS A 192 6.49 11.83 -0.43
C CYS A 192 7.13 13.02 -1.16
N GLY A 193 8.40 13.32 -0.90
CA GLY A 193 9.09 14.47 -1.46
C GLY A 193 9.40 14.33 -2.94
N ARG A 194 9.28 15.42 -3.69
CA ARG A 194 9.55 15.45 -5.14
C ARG A 194 11.07 15.51 -5.41
N ASP A 195 11.59 14.44 -6.02
CA ASP A 195 13.02 14.25 -6.32
C ASP A 195 13.41 14.52 -7.78
N TRP A 196 12.58 15.25 -8.52
CA TRP A 196 12.84 15.76 -9.87
C TRP A 196 12.66 17.29 -9.94
N LYS A 197 13.13 17.92 -11.01
CA LYS A 197 13.11 19.39 -11.16
C LYS A 197 11.68 19.94 -11.34
N PRO A 198 11.35 21.03 -10.61
CA PRO A 198 12.09 21.64 -9.53
C PRO A 198 12.12 20.71 -8.31
N LEU A 199 13.31 20.55 -7.67
CA LEU A 199 13.47 19.68 -6.50
C LEU A 199 12.69 20.19 -5.30
N GLY A 200 12.20 19.25 -4.49
CA GLY A 200 11.46 19.55 -3.28
C GLY A 200 9.98 19.84 -3.53
N GLY A 201 9.29 20.05 -2.46
CA GLY A 201 7.83 20.13 -2.42
C GLY A 201 7.20 18.78 -2.12
N ASP A 202 6.15 18.82 -1.31
CA ASP A 202 5.36 17.64 -0.97
C ASP A 202 4.56 17.18 -2.19
N HIS A 203 4.70 15.91 -2.54
CA HIS A 203 4.01 15.26 -3.66
C HIS A 203 2.96 14.25 -3.19
N GLY A 204 2.60 14.30 -1.90
CA GLY A 204 1.53 13.48 -1.34
C GLY A 204 0.14 13.88 -1.84
N ASP A 205 -0.83 13.01 -1.63
CA ASP A 205 -2.23 13.17 -2.01
C ASP A 205 -3.01 13.97 -0.96
N PRO A 206 -3.56 15.18 -1.29
CA PRO A 206 -4.31 16.01 -0.34
C PRO A 206 -5.59 15.35 0.17
N ASP A 207 -6.34 14.68 -0.70
CA ASP A 207 -7.58 13.96 -0.38
C ASP A 207 -7.34 12.79 0.59
N PHE A 208 -6.21 12.12 0.45
CA PHE A 208 -5.83 11.04 1.34
C PHE A 208 -5.46 11.57 2.72
N ALA A 209 -4.68 12.65 2.81
CA ALA A 209 -4.33 13.30 4.06
C ALA A 209 -5.58 13.78 4.82
N GLU A 210 -6.52 14.42 4.12
CA GLU A 210 -7.78 14.90 4.71
C GLU A 210 -8.64 13.74 5.22
N ALA A 211 -8.73 12.63 4.46
CA ALA A 211 -9.48 11.44 4.87
C ALA A 211 -8.88 10.78 6.11
N ILE A 212 -7.55 10.68 6.23
CA ILE A 212 -6.86 10.15 7.41
C ILE A 212 -7.15 11.02 8.64
N ALA A 213 -6.95 12.35 8.53
CA ALA A 213 -7.19 13.29 9.61
C ALA A 213 -8.64 13.25 10.09
N TRP A 214 -9.58 13.19 9.14
CA TRP A 214 -11.01 13.05 9.44
C TRP A 214 -11.30 11.74 10.21
N SER A 215 -10.71 10.63 9.77
CA SER A 215 -10.91 9.32 10.38
C SER A 215 -10.35 9.23 11.80
N GLN A 216 -9.18 9.83 12.03
CA GLN A 216 -8.59 9.98 13.37
C GLN A 216 -9.49 10.83 14.29
N ASN A 217 -10.11 11.90 13.75
CA ASN A 217 -11.04 12.74 14.53
C ASN A 217 -12.37 12.04 14.81
N LEU A 218 -12.79 11.08 13.97
CA LEU A 218 -13.93 10.20 14.23
C LEU A 218 -13.67 9.18 15.34
N GLY A 219 -12.42 9.02 15.77
CA GLY A 219 -12.00 8.06 16.79
C GLY A 219 -11.56 6.70 16.25
N LYS A 220 -11.38 6.55 14.93
CA LYS A 220 -10.80 5.32 14.37
C LYS A 220 -9.35 5.18 14.81
N HIS A 221 -8.95 3.96 15.16
CA HIS A 221 -7.56 3.62 15.42
C HIS A 221 -6.85 3.30 14.10
N ILE A 222 -5.84 4.09 13.74
CA ILE A 222 -5.12 3.98 12.48
C ILE A 222 -3.65 3.65 12.78
N PRO A 223 -3.29 2.37 12.92
CA PRO A 223 -1.91 1.99 13.23
C PRO A 223 -0.98 2.14 12.02
N LEU A 224 -1.49 1.95 10.80
CA LEU A 224 -0.71 1.91 9.58
C LEU A 224 -1.41 2.65 8.43
N VAL A 225 -0.63 3.48 7.74
CA VAL A 225 -0.91 4.00 6.40
C VAL A 225 0.20 3.52 5.49
N THR A 226 -0.11 2.74 4.45
CA THR A 226 0.93 2.21 3.55
C THR A 226 0.66 2.54 2.10
N PHE A 227 1.73 2.79 1.35
CA PHE A 227 1.70 3.27 -0.02
C PHE A 227 3.02 2.97 -0.76
N GLY A 228 3.09 3.32 -2.04
CA GLY A 228 4.25 3.18 -2.93
C GLY A 228 4.54 4.45 -3.72
N HIS A 229 4.62 4.36 -5.04
CA HIS A 229 4.80 5.41 -6.04
C HIS A 229 6.15 6.14 -5.96
N MET A 230 6.53 6.64 -4.81
CA MET A 230 7.77 7.38 -4.61
C MET A 230 8.90 6.40 -4.29
N HIS A 231 9.58 5.89 -5.35
CA HIS A 231 10.63 4.88 -5.22
C HIS A 231 11.69 5.25 -4.19
N HIS A 232 12.24 4.26 -3.47
CA HIS A 232 13.26 4.48 -2.45
C HIS A 232 14.55 5.08 -3.04
N SER A 233 14.93 4.70 -4.27
CA SER A 233 16.07 5.26 -4.98
C SER A 233 15.74 6.64 -5.53
N LEU A 234 16.41 7.66 -5.03
CA LEU A 234 16.22 9.04 -5.47
C LEU A 234 16.81 9.28 -6.88
N ARG A 235 16.11 10.10 -7.69
CA ARG A 235 16.53 10.42 -9.06
C ARG A 235 17.69 11.40 -9.09
N HIS A 236 17.73 12.37 -8.16
CA HIS A 236 18.70 13.45 -8.12
C HIS A 236 20.00 13.09 -7.40
N THR A 237 20.03 12.03 -6.60
CA THR A 237 21.21 11.57 -5.85
C THR A 237 21.23 10.07 -5.67
N LYS A 238 22.44 9.51 -5.51
CA LYS A 238 22.66 8.12 -5.10
C LYS A 238 23.33 8.02 -3.73
N ALA A 239 23.56 9.16 -3.05
CA ALA A 239 24.22 9.22 -1.77
C ALA A 239 23.35 8.70 -0.61
N GLN A 240 22.03 8.73 -0.78
CA GLN A 240 21.07 8.27 0.22
C GLN A 240 19.78 7.78 -0.42
N LEU A 241 19.00 7.07 0.35
CA LEU A 241 17.65 6.65 -0.04
C LEU A 241 16.61 7.66 0.46
N ARG A 242 15.42 7.61 -0.11
CA ARG A 242 14.22 8.29 0.39
C ARG A 242 13.90 7.80 1.80
N THR A 243 13.35 8.68 2.64
CA THR A 243 12.70 8.29 3.90
C THR A 243 11.59 7.28 3.61
N ARG A 244 11.64 6.12 4.27
CA ARG A 244 10.73 5.00 3.98
C ARG A 244 9.64 4.86 5.01
N VAL A 245 9.88 5.33 6.24
CA VAL A 245 8.95 5.27 7.35
C VAL A 245 8.90 6.62 8.05
N ALA A 246 7.70 7.06 8.40
CA ALA A 246 7.44 8.22 9.25
C ALA A 246 6.38 7.85 10.31
N GLN A 247 6.28 8.62 11.38
CA GLN A 247 5.25 8.46 12.39
C GLN A 247 4.71 9.83 12.77
N ASP A 248 3.37 9.93 12.92
CA ASP A 248 2.74 11.15 13.40
C ASP A 248 2.62 11.19 14.93
N GLU A 249 2.19 12.35 15.46
CA GLU A 249 2.01 12.56 16.90
C GLU A 249 0.90 11.68 17.51
N LYS A 250 0.01 11.13 16.69
CA LYS A 250 -1.07 10.22 17.12
C LYS A 250 -0.63 8.75 17.13
N GLY A 251 0.62 8.48 16.72
CA GLY A 251 1.20 7.14 16.71
C GLY A 251 0.94 6.37 15.41
N THR A 252 0.29 6.97 14.41
CA THR A 252 0.12 6.34 13.09
C THR A 252 1.48 6.20 12.39
N VAL A 253 1.80 5.01 11.94
CA VAL A 253 3.01 4.72 11.18
C VAL A 253 2.71 4.78 9.68
N TYR A 254 3.51 5.53 8.94
CA TYR A 254 3.44 5.70 7.49
C TYR A 254 4.57 4.89 6.84
N LEU A 255 4.23 3.93 5.97
CA LEU A 255 5.20 3.09 5.27
C LEU A 255 5.11 3.32 3.76
N ASN A 256 6.20 3.78 3.18
CA ASN A 256 6.42 3.71 1.74
C ASN A 256 7.11 2.37 1.42
N ALA A 257 6.44 1.50 0.67
CA ALA A 257 6.91 0.16 0.34
C ALA A 257 7.56 0.04 -1.05
N ALA A 258 7.80 1.16 -1.75
CA ALA A 258 8.30 1.19 -3.14
C ALA A 258 9.81 0.88 -3.26
N ALA A 259 10.23 -0.30 -2.78
CA ALA A 259 11.59 -0.82 -2.93
C ALA A 259 11.81 -1.43 -4.32
N VAL A 260 12.16 -0.60 -5.30
CA VAL A 260 12.36 -0.99 -6.71
C VAL A 260 13.86 -0.98 -7.06
N PRO A 261 14.35 -1.98 -7.83
CA PRO A 261 13.67 -3.16 -8.35
C PRO A 261 13.31 -4.17 -7.28
N ARG A 262 12.18 -4.89 -7.47
CA ARG A 262 11.71 -5.90 -6.53
C ARG A 262 12.46 -7.24 -6.64
N ILE A 263 12.95 -7.56 -7.82
CA ILE A 263 13.69 -8.78 -8.09
C ILE A 263 15.10 -8.41 -8.54
N ILE A 264 16.10 -8.98 -7.86
CA ILE A 264 17.53 -8.80 -8.17
C ILE A 264 18.22 -10.16 -8.29
N ASN A 265 19.36 -10.19 -9.00
CA ASN A 265 20.30 -11.31 -8.93
C ASN A 265 21.48 -10.90 -8.04
N HIS A 266 21.63 -11.57 -6.92
CA HIS A 266 22.72 -11.34 -6.00
C HIS A 266 23.55 -12.62 -5.86
N ASN A 267 24.81 -12.62 -6.35
CA ASN A 267 25.72 -13.78 -6.34
C ASN A 267 25.13 -15.07 -6.92
N GLY A 268 24.31 -14.95 -7.98
CA GLY A 268 23.67 -16.10 -8.61
C GLY A 268 22.34 -16.53 -7.98
N ASP A 269 21.94 -15.92 -6.85
CA ASP A 269 20.65 -16.10 -6.22
C ASP A 269 19.67 -15.01 -6.70
N ARG A 270 18.49 -15.43 -7.18
CA ARG A 270 17.41 -14.54 -7.60
C ARG A 270 16.53 -14.18 -6.42
N GLN A 271 16.80 -13.03 -5.83
CA GLN A 271 16.13 -12.56 -4.63
C GLN A 271 14.97 -11.61 -4.95
N ARG A 272 13.94 -11.62 -4.09
CA ARG A 272 12.76 -10.76 -4.15
C ARG A 272 12.50 -10.08 -2.81
N ASN A 273 12.04 -8.84 -2.84
CA ASN A 273 11.82 -8.10 -1.60
C ASN A 273 10.34 -8.01 -1.21
N PHE A 274 10.13 -7.92 0.11
CA PHE A 274 8.84 -7.65 0.74
C PHE A 274 9.06 -6.76 1.96
N SER A 275 8.15 -5.81 2.22
CA SER A 275 8.10 -5.12 3.51
C SER A 275 7.21 -5.92 4.45
N ILE A 276 7.76 -6.42 5.55
CA ILE A 276 7.00 -7.18 6.55
C ILE A 276 6.68 -6.27 7.73
N VAL A 277 5.41 -6.17 8.05
CA VAL A 277 4.87 -5.38 9.16
C VAL A 277 4.32 -6.31 10.20
N THR A 278 4.82 -6.23 11.42
CA THR A 278 4.26 -6.94 12.58
C THR A 278 3.29 -6.03 13.31
N LEU A 279 1.99 -6.37 13.25
CA LEU A 279 0.91 -5.72 14.01
C LEU A 279 0.62 -6.55 15.25
N GLU A 280 0.78 -5.96 16.44
CA GLU A 280 0.53 -6.63 17.72
C GLU A 280 -0.33 -5.75 18.61
N ASN A 281 -1.42 -6.30 19.15
CA ASN A 281 -2.38 -5.55 19.98
C ASN A 281 -2.90 -4.26 19.30
N GLY A 282 -3.11 -4.31 17.99
CA GLY A 282 -3.57 -3.17 17.21
C GLY A 282 -2.50 -2.13 16.89
N ASN A 283 -1.24 -2.28 17.31
CA ASN A 283 -0.16 -1.33 17.07
C ASN A 283 0.97 -1.95 16.23
N ILE A 284 1.68 -1.12 15.47
CA ILE A 284 2.86 -1.57 14.73
C ILE A 284 4.01 -1.77 15.70
N ARG A 285 4.46 -3.02 15.81
CA ARG A 285 5.62 -3.39 16.62
C ARG A 285 6.92 -3.20 15.85
N GLU A 286 6.96 -3.70 14.61
CA GLU A 286 8.16 -3.70 13.77
C GLU A 286 7.79 -3.63 12.28
N ILE A 287 8.64 -2.99 11.50
CA ILE A 287 8.63 -3.05 10.03
C ILE A 287 10.04 -3.41 9.56
N SER A 288 10.15 -4.43 8.72
CA SER A 288 11.39 -4.85 8.11
C SER A 288 11.26 -4.98 6.59
N LEU A 289 12.25 -4.50 5.85
CA LEU A 289 12.43 -4.84 4.44
C LEU A 289 13.26 -6.13 4.37
N ILE A 290 12.70 -7.18 3.79
CA ILE A 290 13.37 -8.47 3.64
C ILE A 290 13.64 -8.78 2.16
N TRP A 291 14.71 -9.54 1.92
CA TRP A 291 15.01 -10.17 0.65
C TRP A 291 14.96 -11.69 0.81
N VAL A 292 14.19 -12.36 -0.04
CA VAL A 292 13.95 -13.79 0.02
C VAL A 292 14.61 -14.45 -1.19
N GLY A 293 15.44 -15.46 -0.94
CA GLY A 293 16.14 -16.22 -1.96
C GLY A 293 15.25 -17.26 -2.68
N GLN A 294 15.87 -18.01 -3.61
CA GLN A 294 15.18 -19.08 -4.35
C GLN A 294 14.80 -20.28 -3.47
N ASP A 295 15.45 -20.43 -2.33
CA ASP A 295 15.16 -21.46 -1.31
C ASP A 295 14.03 -21.04 -0.35
N PHE A 296 13.38 -19.89 -0.60
CA PHE A 296 12.34 -19.29 0.24
C PHE A 296 12.81 -18.86 1.64
N GLN A 297 14.13 -18.76 1.87
CA GLN A 297 14.68 -18.25 3.11
C GLN A 297 14.97 -16.75 3.00
N ILE A 298 14.96 -16.08 4.15
CA ILE A 298 15.34 -14.67 4.23
C ILE A 298 16.86 -14.58 4.07
N ALA A 299 17.30 -14.04 2.93
CA ALA A 299 18.71 -13.83 2.60
C ALA A 299 19.26 -12.54 3.21
N ASN A 300 18.40 -11.51 3.36
CA ASN A 300 18.76 -10.24 3.99
C ASN A 300 17.52 -9.60 4.63
N GLN A 301 17.73 -8.86 5.73
CA GLN A 301 16.68 -8.14 6.45
C GLN A 301 17.22 -6.81 6.95
N GLU A 302 16.47 -5.75 6.72
CA GLU A 302 16.72 -4.40 7.25
C GLU A 302 15.52 -3.97 8.10
N CYS A 303 15.75 -3.66 9.38
CA CYS A 303 14.71 -3.08 10.23
C CYS A 303 14.49 -1.61 9.84
N LEU A 304 13.27 -1.26 9.41
CA LEU A 304 12.89 0.09 9.03
C LEU A 304 12.23 0.86 10.19
N TYR A 305 11.55 0.14 11.07
CA TYR A 305 10.86 0.69 12.24
C TYR A 305 10.79 -0.34 13.35
N SER A 306 10.99 0.10 14.58
CA SER A 306 10.74 -0.71 15.79
C SER A 306 10.18 0.18 16.88
N GLN A 307 9.08 -0.22 17.48
CA GLN A 307 8.44 0.49 18.60
C GLN A 307 9.38 0.63 19.80
N TYR A 308 10.38 -0.25 19.92
CA TYR A 308 11.33 -0.27 21.05
C TYR A 308 12.66 0.41 20.74
N ALA A 309 12.93 0.73 19.49
CA ALA A 309 14.10 1.52 19.13
C ALA A 309 13.81 3.00 19.42
N LYS A 310 14.49 3.59 20.40
CA LYS A 310 14.52 5.05 20.53
C LYS A 310 15.21 5.60 19.29
N ILE A 311 14.45 6.33 18.48
CA ILE A 311 14.99 7.14 17.37
C ILE A 311 15.85 8.26 17.92
#